data_3c3193462a0b1540196e131f070d3f86
#
_entry.id   3c3193462a0b1540196e131f070d3f86
#
_cell.length_a   1.000
_cell.length_b   1.000
_cell.length_c   1.000
_cell.angle_alpha   90.00
_cell.angle_beta   90.00
_cell.angle_gamma   90.00
#
_symmetry.space_group_name_H-M   'P 1'
#
loop_
_entity.id
_entity.type
_entity.pdbx_description
1 polymer ?
#
loop_
_entity_poly.entity_id
_entity_poly.type
_entity_poly.pdbx_seq_one_letter_code
_entity_poly.pdbx_strand_id
1 'polypeptide(L)'
;MSAYVSAFELFSIGVGPSSSHTVGPMRAARDFAARLRDTGLIARVGRVTGTLYGSLGATGIGHGTPDAVVAGLRGQDPATVDPDAVRRAWSDWPGGALLVAGEREVPFAKDDIVFAPRTRLPGHPNAMTLVALDTDGRTLAEETYFSIGGGFIRREGEEVRVAAQQFPLVFDTAEELLAVCDEQGLTIAEAARRNEEALRSEAEVAAGLDEIWDAMARCIEAGLAADGELPGMLRVKRRAGSIRQQLEDAEATGRRELPGEWLGAFALAVNEENASGGRVVTAPTNGAAGILPAVAMYWWRFLADSGLGVGNAVTPHGELVGSALLGFAARQQLGPVVPDVAADGAALDRVAPDVALDGVRLDEAVLDEAAVAEANRRRGIRRFLLTATALGSLFKANASISGAEGGCQAEVGSACAMAAGGLTAVMGGTNRQIENAAEIAMEHHLGLTCDPVGGLVQIPCIERNAIAASTAVTAARLALRGDGSHYVSLDAVVETMRQTGIDMSTKYKETSEGGLAVNVIEC
;
A
#
# COMPACT_ATOMS: atom_id res chain seq x y z
N MET A 1 4.35 -23.94 3.97
CA MET A 1 4.32 -23.05 2.76
C MET A 1 4.88 -21.73 3.24
N SER A 2 5.53 -20.92 2.41
CA SER A 2 6.02 -19.62 2.88
C SER A 2 4.89 -18.61 2.97
N ALA A 3 4.86 -17.81 4.06
CA ALA A 3 3.96 -16.66 4.18
C ALA A 3 4.27 -15.56 3.17
N TYR A 4 5.49 -15.55 2.60
CA TYR A 4 5.97 -14.47 1.74
C TYR A 4 5.10 -14.24 0.51
N VAL A 5 4.75 -13.00 0.28
CA VAL A 5 4.04 -12.48 -0.89
C VAL A 5 4.94 -11.47 -1.58
N SER A 6 5.03 -11.52 -2.91
CA SER A 6 5.88 -10.60 -3.67
C SER A 6 5.51 -9.13 -3.40
N ALA A 7 6.53 -8.26 -3.33
CA ALA A 7 6.36 -6.81 -3.22
C ALA A 7 5.46 -6.25 -4.34
N PHE A 8 5.57 -6.80 -5.54
CA PHE A 8 4.81 -6.40 -6.72
C PHE A 8 3.35 -6.88 -6.73
N GLU A 9 3.02 -7.80 -5.84
CA GLU A 9 1.63 -8.20 -5.57
C GLU A 9 1.04 -7.41 -4.40
N LEU A 10 1.85 -7.16 -3.35
CA LEU A 10 1.42 -6.45 -2.15
C LEU A 10 1.28 -4.94 -2.40
N PHE A 11 2.20 -4.35 -3.17
CA PHE A 11 2.19 -2.95 -3.59
C PHE A 11 1.74 -2.83 -5.05
N SER A 12 0.45 -2.93 -5.28
CA SER A 12 -0.06 -2.83 -6.64
C SER A 12 -0.48 -1.40 -6.99
N ILE A 13 0.05 -0.90 -8.11
CA ILE A 13 -0.39 0.36 -8.69
C ILE A 13 -1.81 0.17 -9.22
N GLY A 14 -2.71 1.11 -8.91
CA GLY A 14 -4.10 1.00 -9.31
C GLY A 14 -4.83 2.32 -9.22
N VAL A 15 -6.15 2.24 -9.07
CA VAL A 15 -7.05 3.39 -8.94
C VAL A 15 -7.85 3.30 -7.65
N GLY A 16 -8.17 4.47 -7.06
CA GLY A 16 -9.06 4.55 -5.90
C GLY A 16 -10.53 4.25 -6.28
N PRO A 17 -11.41 4.23 -5.27
CA PRO A 17 -11.09 4.46 -3.86
C PRO A 17 -10.79 3.17 -3.05
N SER A 18 -11.02 1.97 -3.59
CA SER A 18 -10.94 0.74 -2.79
C SER A 18 -10.23 -0.40 -3.52
N SER A 19 -9.31 -1.09 -2.84
CA SER A 19 -8.67 -2.28 -3.40
C SER A 19 -9.65 -3.44 -3.56
N SER A 20 -10.58 -3.62 -2.60
CA SER A 20 -11.56 -4.71 -2.62
C SER A 20 -12.81 -4.40 -3.46
N HIS A 21 -13.22 -3.13 -3.55
CA HIS A 21 -14.45 -2.73 -4.25
C HIS A 21 -14.23 -2.07 -5.61
N THR A 22 -13.00 -1.66 -5.94
CA THR A 22 -12.65 -1.04 -7.24
C THR A 22 -11.63 -1.88 -7.99
N VAL A 23 -10.40 -2.02 -7.45
CA VAL A 23 -9.30 -2.71 -8.14
C VAL A 23 -9.61 -4.20 -8.36
N GLY A 24 -10.09 -4.90 -7.32
CA GLY A 24 -10.45 -6.31 -7.41
C GLY A 24 -11.54 -6.58 -8.44
N PRO A 25 -12.72 -5.93 -8.37
CA PRO A 25 -13.75 -6.04 -9.39
C PRO A 25 -13.30 -5.69 -10.80
N MET A 26 -12.45 -4.66 -10.96
CA MET A 26 -11.88 -4.31 -12.26
C MET A 26 -11.00 -5.43 -12.83
N ARG A 27 -10.12 -6.00 -12.00
CA ARG A 27 -9.27 -7.15 -12.36
C ARG A 27 -10.10 -8.38 -12.72
N ALA A 28 -11.14 -8.68 -11.94
CA ALA A 28 -12.02 -9.81 -12.18
C ALA A 28 -12.78 -9.67 -13.49
N ALA A 29 -13.30 -8.47 -13.78
CA ALA A 29 -14.00 -8.20 -15.04
C ALA A 29 -13.04 -8.25 -16.25
N ARG A 30 -11.80 -7.79 -16.07
CA ARG A 30 -10.74 -7.90 -17.09
C ARG A 30 -10.35 -9.36 -17.35
N ASP A 31 -10.18 -10.16 -16.29
CA ASP A 31 -9.91 -11.60 -16.40
C ASP A 31 -11.02 -12.32 -17.16
N PHE A 32 -12.27 -12.05 -16.80
CA PHE A 32 -13.43 -12.59 -17.49
C PHE A 32 -13.43 -12.24 -19.00
N ALA A 33 -13.21 -10.97 -19.33
CA ALA A 33 -13.14 -10.52 -20.73
C ALA A 33 -11.97 -11.16 -21.50
N ALA A 34 -10.79 -11.28 -20.86
CA ALA A 34 -9.64 -11.96 -21.43
C ALA A 34 -9.92 -13.44 -21.70
N ARG A 35 -10.58 -14.13 -20.76
CA ARG A 35 -10.96 -15.55 -20.92
C ARG A 35 -11.95 -15.77 -22.06
N LEU A 36 -12.91 -14.86 -22.25
CA LEU A 36 -13.82 -14.93 -23.41
C LEU A 36 -13.04 -14.85 -24.72
N ARG A 37 -12.02 -14.02 -24.79
CA ARG A 37 -11.13 -13.89 -25.95
C ARG A 37 -10.27 -15.16 -26.11
N ASP A 38 -9.58 -15.59 -25.08
CA ASP A 38 -8.60 -16.68 -25.11
C ASP A 38 -9.26 -18.04 -25.40
N THR A 39 -10.55 -18.20 -25.04
CA THR A 39 -11.36 -19.38 -25.37
C THR A 39 -12.08 -19.27 -26.74
N GLY A 40 -11.94 -18.14 -27.44
CA GLY A 40 -12.57 -17.90 -28.73
C GLY A 40 -14.09 -17.63 -28.66
N LEU A 41 -14.63 -17.45 -27.44
CA LEU A 41 -16.08 -17.19 -27.25
C LEU A 41 -16.46 -15.75 -27.58
N ILE A 42 -15.50 -14.82 -27.56
CA ILE A 42 -15.72 -13.38 -27.70
C ILE A 42 -16.58 -13.01 -28.95
N ALA A 43 -16.35 -13.67 -30.08
CA ALA A 43 -17.09 -13.42 -31.33
C ALA A 43 -18.58 -13.74 -31.24
N ARG A 44 -18.98 -14.62 -30.32
CA ARG A 44 -20.37 -15.08 -30.14
C ARG A 44 -21.11 -14.27 -29.08
N VAL A 45 -20.42 -13.45 -28.30
CA VAL A 45 -21.03 -12.65 -27.22
C VAL A 45 -22.05 -11.67 -27.80
N GLY A 46 -23.28 -11.76 -27.34
CA GLY A 46 -24.37 -10.85 -27.67
C GLY A 46 -24.77 -9.91 -26.51
N ARG A 47 -24.47 -10.28 -25.25
CA ARG A 47 -24.70 -9.48 -24.04
C ARG A 47 -23.78 -9.91 -22.92
N VAL A 48 -23.41 -8.98 -22.04
CA VAL A 48 -22.70 -9.27 -20.78
C VAL A 48 -23.48 -8.67 -19.62
N THR A 49 -23.66 -9.46 -18.54
CA THR A 49 -24.29 -9.00 -17.31
C THR A 49 -23.43 -9.30 -16.10
N GLY A 50 -23.61 -8.55 -15.02
CA GLY A 50 -22.91 -8.74 -13.76
C GLY A 50 -23.82 -8.66 -12.56
N THR A 51 -23.61 -9.50 -11.54
CA THR A 51 -24.31 -9.41 -10.26
C THR A 51 -23.30 -9.18 -9.14
N LEU A 52 -23.50 -8.13 -8.36
CA LEU A 52 -22.66 -7.74 -7.22
C LEU A 52 -23.35 -8.17 -5.93
N TYR A 53 -22.69 -9.04 -5.16
CA TYR A 53 -23.24 -9.64 -3.94
C TYR A 53 -22.65 -9.03 -2.67
N GLY A 54 -23.34 -9.20 -1.56
CA GLY A 54 -22.87 -8.87 -0.22
C GLY A 54 -22.36 -7.43 -0.12
N SER A 55 -21.14 -7.22 0.33
CA SER A 55 -20.55 -5.90 0.50
C SER A 55 -20.36 -5.16 -0.83
N LEU A 56 -19.99 -5.85 -1.93
CA LEU A 56 -19.93 -5.24 -3.27
C LEU A 56 -21.29 -4.70 -3.72
N GLY A 57 -22.39 -5.37 -3.36
CA GLY A 57 -23.73 -4.91 -3.65
C GLY A 57 -24.20 -3.77 -2.73
N ALA A 58 -23.78 -3.78 -1.46
CA ALA A 58 -24.22 -2.82 -0.45
C ALA A 58 -23.56 -1.45 -0.59
N THR A 59 -22.25 -1.43 -0.81
CA THR A 59 -21.44 -0.19 -0.82
C THR A 59 -20.81 0.11 -2.18
N GLY A 60 -21.05 -0.75 -3.18
CA GLY A 60 -20.37 -0.69 -4.47
C GLY A 60 -20.55 0.61 -5.24
N ILE A 61 -21.71 1.28 -5.14
CA ILE A 61 -21.94 2.57 -5.80
C ILE A 61 -20.96 3.62 -5.25
N GLY A 62 -20.85 3.73 -3.92
CA GLY A 62 -19.96 4.68 -3.26
C GLY A 62 -18.47 4.42 -3.53
N HIS A 63 -18.12 3.16 -3.85
CA HIS A 63 -16.75 2.75 -4.18
C HIS A 63 -16.47 2.68 -5.69
N GLY A 64 -17.42 3.09 -6.56
CA GLY A 64 -17.25 3.01 -8.01
C GLY A 64 -17.12 1.59 -8.55
N THR A 65 -17.65 0.58 -7.83
CA THR A 65 -17.55 -0.83 -8.25
C THR A 65 -18.13 -1.07 -9.65
N PRO A 66 -19.35 -0.58 -10.01
CA PRO A 66 -19.87 -0.79 -11.35
C PRO A 66 -19.06 -0.07 -12.44
N ASP A 67 -18.47 1.09 -12.14
CA ASP A 67 -17.55 1.78 -13.04
C ASP A 67 -16.30 0.93 -13.31
N ALA A 68 -15.72 0.37 -12.24
CA ALA A 68 -14.57 -0.51 -12.32
C ALA A 68 -14.86 -1.80 -13.10
N VAL A 69 -16.05 -2.41 -12.92
CA VAL A 69 -16.46 -3.60 -13.68
C VAL A 69 -16.57 -3.28 -15.17
N VAL A 70 -17.19 -2.15 -15.53
CA VAL A 70 -17.29 -1.74 -16.95
C VAL A 70 -15.92 -1.46 -17.55
N ALA A 71 -15.03 -0.77 -16.81
CA ALA A 71 -13.65 -0.54 -17.26
C ALA A 71 -12.88 -1.85 -17.45
N GLY A 72 -13.03 -2.81 -16.52
CA GLY A 72 -12.43 -4.14 -16.62
C GLY A 72 -12.96 -4.95 -17.81
N LEU A 73 -14.28 -4.95 -18.05
CA LEU A 73 -14.88 -5.60 -19.21
C LEU A 73 -14.36 -5.03 -20.55
N ARG A 74 -13.96 -3.75 -20.59
CA ARG A 74 -13.27 -3.14 -21.73
C ARG A 74 -11.84 -3.64 -21.93
N GLY A 75 -11.30 -4.42 -20.98
CA GLY A 75 -9.92 -4.91 -20.99
C GLY A 75 -8.91 -3.94 -20.36
N GLN A 76 -9.39 -2.86 -19.72
CA GLN A 76 -8.51 -1.87 -19.08
C GLN A 76 -7.83 -2.44 -17.84
N ASP A 77 -6.56 -2.09 -17.65
CA ASP A 77 -5.75 -2.50 -16.50
C ASP A 77 -5.74 -1.40 -15.44
N PRO A 78 -6.05 -1.71 -14.16
CA PRO A 78 -6.01 -0.70 -13.10
C PRO A 78 -4.65 -0.01 -12.93
N ALA A 79 -3.55 -0.67 -13.29
CA ALA A 79 -2.21 -0.09 -13.18
C ALA A 79 -1.91 0.99 -14.22
N THR A 80 -2.51 0.90 -15.41
CA THR A 80 -2.16 1.76 -16.55
C THR A 80 -3.31 2.64 -17.06
N VAL A 81 -4.56 2.32 -16.70
CA VAL A 81 -5.74 3.07 -17.15
C VAL A 81 -5.70 4.52 -16.67
N ASP A 82 -6.24 5.42 -17.46
CA ASP A 82 -6.55 6.78 -16.99
C ASP A 82 -7.65 6.71 -15.91
N PRO A 83 -7.39 7.20 -14.66
CA PRO A 83 -8.39 7.20 -13.60
C PRO A 83 -9.71 7.88 -13.98
N ASP A 84 -9.67 8.94 -14.79
CA ASP A 84 -10.87 9.66 -15.25
C ASP A 84 -11.74 8.80 -16.17
N ALA A 85 -11.15 7.90 -16.94
CA ALA A 85 -11.88 6.96 -17.77
C ALA A 85 -12.62 5.89 -16.95
N VAL A 86 -12.11 5.56 -15.76
CA VAL A 86 -12.78 4.60 -14.84
C VAL A 86 -13.94 5.26 -14.12
N ARG A 87 -13.73 6.43 -13.51
CA ARG A 87 -14.70 7.13 -12.63
C ARG A 87 -16.08 7.34 -13.21
N ARG A 88 -16.24 7.27 -14.54
CA ARG A 88 -17.49 7.58 -15.24
C ARG A 88 -17.94 6.46 -16.17
N ALA A 89 -17.27 5.31 -16.12
CA ALA A 89 -17.47 4.24 -17.08
C ALA A 89 -18.88 3.65 -17.04
N TRP A 90 -19.51 3.63 -15.87
CA TRP A 90 -20.90 3.20 -15.66
C TRP A 90 -21.80 4.33 -15.15
N SER A 91 -21.32 5.14 -14.18
CA SER A 91 -22.13 6.19 -13.55
C SER A 91 -22.66 7.22 -14.55
N ASP A 92 -21.85 7.59 -15.54
CA ASP A 92 -22.22 8.48 -16.64
C ASP A 92 -22.54 7.72 -17.94
N TRP A 93 -22.89 6.41 -17.85
CA TRP A 93 -23.15 5.61 -19.06
C TRP A 93 -24.26 6.22 -19.92
N PRO A 94 -23.96 6.59 -21.18
CA PRO A 94 -24.93 7.27 -22.04
C PRO A 94 -25.91 6.30 -22.71
N GLY A 95 -25.77 4.99 -22.50
CA GLY A 95 -26.43 3.94 -23.28
C GLY A 95 -25.60 3.53 -24.51
N GLY A 96 -26.03 2.48 -25.21
CA GLY A 96 -25.41 2.02 -26.43
C GLY A 96 -24.63 0.71 -26.27
N ALA A 97 -23.46 0.61 -26.91
CA ALA A 97 -22.67 -0.61 -26.95
C ALA A 97 -21.44 -0.52 -26.04
N LEU A 98 -21.17 -1.63 -25.32
CA LEU A 98 -19.95 -1.85 -24.58
C LEU A 98 -18.95 -2.61 -25.46
N LEU A 99 -17.73 -2.11 -25.58
CA LEU A 99 -16.65 -2.79 -26.26
C LEU A 99 -15.96 -3.77 -25.28
N VAL A 100 -16.31 -5.06 -25.35
CA VAL A 100 -15.78 -6.11 -24.48
C VAL A 100 -14.39 -6.54 -24.96
N ALA A 101 -13.43 -6.62 -24.06
CA ALA A 101 -12.02 -6.96 -24.30
C ALA A 101 -11.32 -6.09 -25.37
N GLY A 102 -11.86 -4.92 -25.70
CA GLY A 102 -11.37 -4.09 -26.80
C GLY A 102 -11.69 -4.63 -28.21
N GLU A 103 -12.52 -5.68 -28.34
CA GLU A 103 -12.74 -6.40 -29.60
C GLU A 103 -14.20 -6.49 -30.03
N ARG A 104 -15.12 -6.74 -29.10
CA ARG A 104 -16.52 -7.04 -29.43
C ARG A 104 -17.47 -6.00 -28.85
N GLU A 105 -18.18 -5.28 -29.70
CA GLU A 105 -19.30 -4.42 -29.28
C GLU A 105 -20.57 -5.23 -28.99
N VAL A 106 -21.15 -5.03 -27.80
CA VAL A 106 -22.41 -5.65 -27.38
C VAL A 106 -23.33 -4.58 -26.79
N PRO A 107 -24.67 -4.69 -26.93
CA PRO A 107 -25.61 -3.84 -26.21
C PRO A 107 -25.36 -3.91 -24.71
N PHE A 108 -25.37 -2.75 -24.05
CA PHE A 108 -25.18 -2.66 -22.61
C PHE A 108 -26.02 -1.52 -22.01
N ALA A 109 -26.64 -1.79 -20.87
CA ALA A 109 -27.38 -0.82 -20.09
C ALA A 109 -26.91 -0.87 -18.61
N LYS A 110 -27.23 0.17 -17.85
CA LYS A 110 -26.88 0.20 -16.41
C LYS A 110 -27.48 -0.99 -15.64
N ASP A 111 -28.69 -1.42 -16.03
CA ASP A 111 -29.40 -2.54 -15.42
C ASP A 111 -28.77 -3.91 -15.72
N ASP A 112 -27.75 -3.98 -16.59
CA ASP A 112 -26.94 -5.18 -16.78
C ASP A 112 -26.00 -5.44 -15.58
N ILE A 113 -25.81 -4.45 -14.71
CA ILE A 113 -25.15 -4.62 -13.41
C ILE A 113 -26.23 -4.63 -12.31
N VAL A 114 -26.44 -5.79 -11.71
CA VAL A 114 -27.44 -6.04 -10.68
C VAL A 114 -26.80 -5.99 -9.29
N PHE A 115 -27.46 -5.32 -8.35
CA PHE A 115 -27.01 -5.24 -6.95
C PHE A 115 -27.84 -6.19 -6.09
N ALA A 116 -27.15 -7.13 -5.42
CA ALA A 116 -27.73 -8.13 -4.53
C ALA A 116 -27.11 -8.06 -3.12
N PRO A 117 -27.27 -6.94 -2.37
CA PRO A 117 -26.58 -6.70 -1.10
C PRO A 117 -26.93 -7.71 0.00
N ARG A 118 -28.13 -8.29 -0.06
CA ARG A 118 -28.62 -9.27 0.95
C ARG A 118 -28.22 -10.70 0.64
N THR A 119 -27.67 -10.97 -0.55
CA THR A 119 -27.21 -12.31 -0.95
C THR A 119 -25.71 -12.41 -0.64
N ARG A 120 -25.33 -13.36 0.20
CA ARG A 120 -23.92 -13.64 0.54
C ARG A 120 -23.54 -15.00 -0.03
N LEU A 121 -22.48 -15.05 -0.80
CA LEU A 121 -21.91 -16.31 -1.28
C LEU A 121 -20.93 -16.90 -0.25
N PRO A 122 -20.81 -18.24 -0.17
CA PRO A 122 -20.02 -18.89 0.89
C PRO A 122 -18.51 -18.58 0.84
N GLY A 123 -18.01 -18.15 -0.32
CA GLY A 123 -16.57 -18.01 -0.54
C GLY A 123 -15.94 -16.77 0.07
N HIS A 124 -16.63 -15.62 0.01
CA HIS A 124 -16.16 -14.33 0.53
C HIS A 124 -17.30 -13.29 0.48
N PRO A 125 -17.36 -12.30 1.41
CA PRO A 125 -18.38 -11.25 1.40
C PRO A 125 -18.34 -10.34 0.15
N ASN A 126 -17.18 -10.19 -0.49
CA ASN A 126 -17.02 -9.40 -1.72
C ASN A 126 -17.05 -10.33 -2.94
N ALA A 127 -18.24 -10.69 -3.38
CA ALA A 127 -18.45 -11.60 -4.50
C ALA A 127 -19.15 -10.93 -5.67
N MET A 128 -18.83 -11.37 -6.88
CA MET A 128 -19.56 -11.00 -8.10
C MET A 128 -19.58 -12.16 -9.08
N THR A 129 -20.71 -12.28 -9.84
CA THR A 129 -20.82 -13.21 -10.96
C THR A 129 -20.96 -12.42 -12.26
N LEU A 130 -20.17 -12.79 -13.26
CA LEU A 130 -20.22 -12.25 -14.61
C LEU A 130 -20.74 -13.31 -15.56
N VAL A 131 -21.66 -12.94 -16.45
CA VAL A 131 -22.31 -13.85 -17.41
C VAL A 131 -22.20 -13.26 -18.82
N ALA A 132 -21.70 -14.06 -19.76
CA ALA A 132 -21.75 -13.76 -21.19
C ALA A 132 -22.84 -14.61 -21.84
N LEU A 133 -23.73 -13.95 -22.58
CA LEU A 133 -24.84 -14.56 -23.32
C LEU A 133 -24.58 -14.42 -24.83
N ASP A 134 -25.08 -15.38 -25.62
CA ASP A 134 -25.14 -15.23 -27.07
C ASP A 134 -26.32 -14.34 -27.51
N THR A 135 -26.49 -14.15 -28.81
CA THR A 135 -27.58 -13.34 -29.38
C THR A 135 -28.98 -13.96 -29.16
N ASP A 136 -29.05 -15.25 -28.86
CA ASP A 136 -30.28 -15.97 -28.53
C ASP A 136 -30.58 -15.97 -27.02
N GLY A 137 -29.70 -15.36 -26.20
CA GLY A 137 -29.81 -15.31 -24.76
C GLY A 137 -29.33 -16.57 -24.04
N ARG A 138 -28.61 -17.49 -24.71
CA ARG A 138 -28.02 -18.68 -24.08
C ARG A 138 -26.69 -18.32 -23.43
N THR A 139 -26.44 -18.88 -22.25
CA THR A 139 -25.20 -18.67 -21.53
C THR A 139 -24.02 -19.30 -22.29
N LEU A 140 -23.02 -18.47 -22.58
CA LEU A 140 -21.73 -18.87 -23.16
C LEU A 140 -20.69 -19.12 -22.07
N ALA A 141 -20.67 -18.27 -21.06
CA ALA A 141 -19.78 -18.38 -19.91
C ALA A 141 -20.45 -17.72 -18.68
N GLU A 142 -20.23 -18.31 -17.51
CA GLU A 142 -20.65 -17.80 -16.22
C GLU A 142 -19.52 -18.05 -15.24
N GLU A 143 -19.01 -16.99 -14.60
CA GLU A 143 -17.88 -17.08 -13.70
C GLU A 143 -18.14 -16.24 -12.44
N THR A 144 -17.92 -16.83 -11.28
CA THR A 144 -18.00 -16.13 -10.00
C THR A 144 -16.60 -15.80 -9.50
N TYR A 145 -16.42 -14.56 -9.10
CA TYR A 145 -15.17 -14.01 -8.56
C TYR A 145 -15.36 -13.49 -7.14
N PHE A 146 -14.32 -13.64 -6.35
CA PHE A 146 -14.20 -13.09 -5.01
C PHE A 146 -13.07 -12.09 -4.97
N SER A 147 -13.33 -10.87 -4.50
CA SER A 147 -12.31 -9.85 -4.25
C SER A 147 -11.84 -9.98 -2.80
N ILE A 148 -10.64 -10.55 -2.59
CA ILE A 148 -10.14 -11.02 -1.29
C ILE A 148 -9.24 -10.01 -0.56
N GLY A 149 -9.37 -8.71 -0.87
CA GLY A 149 -8.55 -7.64 -0.30
C GLY A 149 -7.27 -7.37 -1.09
N GLY A 150 -6.64 -6.20 -0.88
CA GLY A 150 -5.40 -5.82 -1.55
C GLY A 150 -5.43 -5.80 -3.09
N GLY A 151 -6.62 -5.84 -3.70
CA GLY A 151 -6.79 -5.98 -5.15
C GLY A 151 -6.60 -7.42 -5.66
N PHE A 152 -6.42 -8.40 -4.78
CA PHE A 152 -6.38 -9.81 -5.15
C PHE A 152 -7.78 -10.32 -5.48
N ILE A 153 -7.82 -11.24 -6.45
CA ILE A 153 -9.06 -11.91 -6.86
C ILE A 153 -8.89 -13.43 -6.77
N ARG A 154 -10.00 -14.12 -6.57
CA ARG A 154 -10.09 -15.57 -6.66
C ARG A 154 -11.34 -15.92 -7.42
N ARG A 155 -11.24 -16.82 -8.39
CA ARG A 155 -12.38 -17.36 -9.12
C ARG A 155 -12.93 -18.60 -8.40
N GLU A 156 -14.24 -18.76 -8.39
CA GLU A 156 -14.88 -19.95 -7.84
C GLU A 156 -14.46 -21.21 -8.60
N GLY A 157 -14.18 -22.29 -7.88
CA GLY A 157 -13.74 -23.56 -8.48
C GLY A 157 -12.30 -23.55 -9.01
N GLU A 158 -11.62 -22.40 -8.97
CA GLU A 158 -10.19 -22.39 -9.19
C GLU A 158 -9.52 -23.01 -7.96
N GLU A 159 -8.98 -24.21 -8.14
CA GLU A 159 -7.99 -24.68 -7.18
C GLU A 159 -6.96 -23.55 -7.10
N VAL A 160 -6.74 -23.02 -5.90
CA VAL A 160 -5.57 -22.19 -5.64
C VAL A 160 -4.37 -23.08 -5.98
N ARG A 161 -4.05 -23.17 -7.27
CA ARG A 161 -2.72 -23.49 -7.68
C ARG A 161 -1.91 -22.30 -7.18
N VAL A 162 -1.58 -22.37 -5.89
CA VAL A 162 -0.32 -21.86 -5.42
C VAL A 162 0.64 -22.65 -6.31
N ALA A 163 0.96 -22.13 -7.49
CA ALA A 163 2.23 -22.42 -8.11
C ALA A 163 3.15 -22.16 -6.93
N ALA A 164 3.66 -23.24 -6.32
CA ALA A 164 4.50 -23.12 -5.16
C ALA A 164 5.69 -22.31 -5.65
N GLN A 165 5.57 -20.98 -5.55
CA GLN A 165 6.67 -20.08 -5.77
C GLN A 165 7.62 -20.52 -4.68
N GLN A 166 8.59 -21.31 -5.07
CA GLN A 166 9.58 -21.80 -4.14
C GLN A 166 10.52 -20.64 -3.85
N PHE A 167 10.12 -19.81 -2.89
CA PHE A 167 11.00 -18.80 -2.37
C PHE A 167 12.19 -19.49 -1.69
N PRO A 168 13.42 -19.04 -1.92
CA PRO A 168 14.62 -19.63 -1.31
C PRO A 168 14.62 -19.49 0.19
N LEU A 169 14.00 -18.44 0.74
CA LEU A 169 13.90 -18.19 2.17
C LEU A 169 12.43 -18.33 2.59
N VAL A 170 12.14 -19.43 3.27
CA VAL A 170 10.80 -19.79 3.72
C VAL A 170 10.64 -19.40 5.17
N PHE A 171 9.54 -18.72 5.48
CA PHE A 171 9.12 -18.40 6.84
C PHE A 171 7.60 -18.25 6.87
N ASP A 172 6.97 -18.70 7.94
CA ASP A 172 5.53 -18.58 8.16
C ASP A 172 5.22 -17.61 9.33
N THR A 173 6.19 -17.35 10.20
CA THR A 173 6.06 -16.47 11.38
C THR A 173 7.17 -15.40 11.43
N ALA A 174 7.02 -14.41 12.30
CA ALA A 174 8.06 -13.42 12.54
C ALA A 174 9.28 -14.04 13.24
N GLU A 175 9.06 -14.99 14.13
CA GLU A 175 10.14 -15.75 14.78
C GLU A 175 10.97 -16.52 13.73
N GLU A 176 10.32 -17.20 12.78
CA GLU A 176 11.01 -17.90 11.70
C GLU A 176 11.74 -16.94 10.76
N LEU A 177 11.16 -15.77 10.43
CA LEU A 177 11.81 -14.73 9.65
C LEU A 177 13.10 -14.25 10.33
N LEU A 178 13.05 -13.99 11.64
CA LEU A 178 14.22 -13.59 12.42
C LEU A 178 15.26 -14.71 12.45
N ALA A 179 14.86 -15.97 12.65
CA ALA A 179 15.77 -17.11 12.65
C ALA A 179 16.49 -17.27 11.30
N VAL A 180 15.75 -17.18 10.18
CA VAL A 180 16.33 -17.21 8.82
C VAL A 180 17.33 -16.06 8.62
N CYS A 181 17.01 -14.87 9.10
CA CYS A 181 17.92 -13.73 9.02
C CYS A 181 19.19 -13.93 9.85
N ASP A 182 19.05 -14.43 11.08
CA ASP A 182 20.18 -14.70 11.99
C ASP A 182 21.09 -15.81 11.41
N GLU A 183 20.53 -16.90 10.91
CA GLU A 183 21.29 -18.03 10.33
C GLU A 183 22.07 -17.62 9.06
N GLN A 184 21.48 -16.75 8.24
CA GLN A 184 22.06 -16.33 6.96
C GLN A 184 22.89 -15.04 7.07
N GLY A 185 22.89 -14.37 8.22
CA GLY A 185 23.54 -13.07 8.41
C GLY A 185 22.89 -11.96 7.57
N LEU A 186 21.56 -11.98 7.41
CA LEU A 186 20.80 -11.07 6.56
C LEU A 186 19.98 -10.07 7.37
N THR A 187 19.73 -8.92 6.76
CA THR A 187 18.63 -8.06 7.17
C THR A 187 17.29 -8.58 6.62
N ILE A 188 16.17 -8.19 7.23
CA ILE A 188 14.82 -8.54 6.74
C ILE A 188 14.65 -8.07 5.29
N ALA A 189 15.15 -6.88 4.93
CA ALA A 189 15.10 -6.38 3.56
C ALA A 189 15.89 -7.26 2.57
N GLU A 190 17.06 -7.76 2.97
CA GLU A 190 17.86 -8.67 2.13
C GLU A 190 17.20 -10.03 1.99
N ALA A 191 16.55 -10.54 3.03
CA ALA A 191 15.77 -11.76 2.94
C ALA A 191 14.61 -11.61 1.94
N ALA A 192 13.85 -10.50 2.01
CA ALA A 192 12.82 -10.18 1.04
C ALA A 192 13.39 -10.03 -0.38
N ARG A 193 14.52 -9.34 -0.54
CA ARG A 193 15.18 -9.15 -1.83
C ARG A 193 15.57 -10.50 -2.47
N ARG A 194 16.16 -11.43 -1.71
CA ARG A 194 16.49 -12.76 -2.23
C ARG A 194 15.27 -13.55 -2.70
N ASN A 195 14.13 -13.38 -2.02
CA ASN A 195 12.89 -14.00 -2.45
C ASN A 195 12.37 -13.37 -3.76
N GLU A 196 12.47 -12.05 -3.94
CA GLU A 196 12.11 -11.39 -5.20
C GLU A 196 13.05 -11.78 -6.35
N GLU A 197 14.35 -11.88 -6.09
CA GLU A 197 15.38 -12.25 -7.08
C GLU A 197 15.24 -13.71 -7.56
N ALA A 198 14.52 -14.57 -6.84
CA ALA A 198 14.14 -15.89 -7.33
C ALA A 198 13.13 -15.85 -8.48
N LEU A 199 12.41 -14.74 -8.63
CA LEU A 199 11.35 -14.54 -9.64
C LEU A 199 11.77 -13.61 -10.76
N ARG A 200 12.75 -12.72 -10.51
CA ARG A 200 13.16 -11.62 -11.39
C ARG A 200 14.65 -11.37 -11.25
N SER A 201 15.26 -10.70 -12.22
CA SER A 201 16.62 -10.20 -12.06
C SER A 201 16.69 -9.08 -11.01
N GLU A 202 17.86 -8.86 -10.43
CA GLU A 202 18.13 -7.77 -9.48
C GLU A 202 17.74 -6.40 -10.08
N ALA A 203 18.05 -6.17 -11.36
CA ALA A 203 17.71 -4.93 -12.05
C ALA A 203 16.18 -4.74 -12.19
N GLU A 204 15.43 -5.80 -12.47
CA GLU A 204 13.96 -5.76 -12.54
C GLU A 204 13.34 -5.51 -11.16
N VAL A 205 13.89 -6.12 -10.11
CA VAL A 205 13.45 -5.86 -8.72
C VAL A 205 13.69 -4.39 -8.36
N ALA A 206 14.89 -3.87 -8.63
CA ALA A 206 15.22 -2.49 -8.34
C ALA A 206 14.33 -1.50 -9.11
N ALA A 207 14.17 -1.70 -10.42
CA ALA A 207 13.34 -0.84 -11.26
C ALA A 207 11.86 -0.88 -10.85
N GLY A 208 11.32 -2.05 -10.53
CA GLY A 208 9.93 -2.19 -10.11
C GLY A 208 9.66 -1.54 -8.74
N LEU A 209 10.60 -1.63 -7.78
CA LEU A 209 10.47 -0.93 -6.50
C LEU A 209 10.55 0.60 -6.68
N ASP A 210 11.38 1.09 -7.61
CA ASP A 210 11.44 2.50 -7.95
C ASP A 210 10.14 2.98 -8.61
N GLU A 211 9.53 2.18 -9.49
CA GLU A 211 8.24 2.48 -10.11
C GLU A 211 7.12 2.61 -9.05
N ILE A 212 7.09 1.69 -8.07
CA ILE A 212 6.16 1.76 -6.94
C ILE A 212 6.36 3.05 -6.16
N TRP A 213 7.61 3.40 -5.82
CA TRP A 213 7.92 4.64 -5.13
C TRP A 213 7.52 5.88 -5.93
N ASP A 214 7.85 5.92 -7.20
CA ASP A 214 7.52 7.05 -8.07
C ASP A 214 5.99 7.22 -8.19
N ALA A 215 5.21 6.13 -8.19
CA ALA A 215 3.76 6.21 -8.15
C ALA A 215 3.24 6.73 -6.80
N MET A 216 3.85 6.32 -5.67
CA MET A 216 3.52 6.83 -4.35
C MET A 216 3.82 8.34 -4.23
N ALA A 217 5.00 8.77 -4.69
CA ALA A 217 5.41 10.17 -4.67
C ALA A 217 4.49 11.05 -5.54
N ARG A 218 4.19 10.61 -6.76
CA ARG A 218 3.24 11.32 -7.63
C ARG A 218 1.84 11.41 -7.03
N CYS A 219 1.39 10.38 -6.31
CA CYS A 219 0.10 10.44 -5.61
C CYS A 219 0.09 11.49 -4.50
N ILE A 220 1.17 11.60 -3.72
CA ILE A 220 1.33 12.66 -2.71
C ILE A 220 1.30 14.03 -3.38
N GLU A 221 2.06 14.24 -4.44
CA GLU A 221 2.12 15.52 -5.18
C GLU A 221 0.75 15.91 -5.75
N ALA A 222 0.03 14.96 -6.36
CA ALA A 222 -1.30 15.18 -6.89
C ALA A 222 -2.29 15.60 -5.79
N GLY A 223 -2.29 14.89 -4.65
CA GLY A 223 -3.18 15.20 -3.53
C GLY A 223 -2.84 16.54 -2.84
N LEU A 224 -1.55 16.91 -2.74
CA LEU A 224 -1.12 18.19 -2.23
C LEU A 224 -1.44 19.36 -3.18
N ALA A 225 -1.57 19.11 -4.48
CA ALA A 225 -1.93 20.11 -5.47
C ALA A 225 -3.45 20.28 -5.64
N ALA A 226 -4.24 19.30 -5.18
CA ALA A 226 -5.68 19.30 -5.38
C ALA A 226 -6.43 20.08 -4.30
N ASP A 227 -7.52 20.69 -4.69
CA ASP A 227 -8.44 21.44 -3.83
C ASP A 227 -9.91 21.02 -4.04
N GLY A 228 -10.86 21.74 -3.43
CA GLY A 228 -12.29 21.52 -3.59
C GLY A 228 -12.86 20.43 -2.66
N GLU A 229 -13.90 19.75 -3.13
CA GLU A 229 -14.64 18.72 -2.39
C GLU A 229 -14.36 17.34 -2.98
N LEU A 230 -14.36 16.32 -2.12
CA LEU A 230 -14.30 14.92 -2.52
C LEU A 230 -15.63 14.50 -3.15
N PRO A 231 -15.63 13.53 -4.09
CA PRO A 231 -16.84 13.04 -4.72
C PRO A 231 -17.75 12.30 -3.71
N GLY A 232 -19.04 12.30 -3.98
CA GLY A 232 -20.04 11.61 -3.16
C GLY A 232 -20.88 12.54 -2.28
N MET A 233 -21.77 11.94 -1.49
CA MET A 233 -22.79 12.68 -0.73
C MET A 233 -22.25 13.48 0.45
N LEU A 234 -21.10 13.11 1.00
CA LEU A 234 -20.54 13.73 2.21
C LEU A 234 -19.94 15.12 1.97
N ARG A 235 -19.62 15.48 0.72
CA ARG A 235 -19.04 16.77 0.33
C ARG A 235 -17.84 17.17 1.20
N VAL A 236 -17.00 16.20 1.55
CA VAL A 236 -15.81 16.42 2.38
C VAL A 236 -14.85 17.33 1.65
N LYS A 237 -14.43 18.42 2.30
CA LYS A 237 -13.43 19.34 1.73
C LYS A 237 -12.05 18.70 1.77
N ARG A 238 -11.31 18.83 0.68
CA ARG A 238 -9.89 18.51 0.64
C ARG A 238 -9.12 19.47 1.57
N ARG A 239 -8.17 18.94 2.31
CA ARG A 239 -7.40 19.67 3.34
C ARG A 239 -5.90 19.68 3.05
N ALA A 240 -5.40 18.67 2.32
CA ALA A 240 -3.97 18.48 2.10
C ALA A 240 -3.31 19.69 1.44
N GLY A 241 -3.93 20.25 0.40
CA GLY A 241 -3.42 21.44 -0.30
C GLY A 241 -3.36 22.68 0.59
N SER A 242 -4.40 22.93 1.40
CA SER A 242 -4.41 24.08 2.33
C SER A 242 -3.40 23.91 3.48
N ILE A 243 -3.21 22.71 3.98
CA ILE A 243 -2.19 22.42 5.00
C ILE A 243 -0.80 22.62 4.40
N ARG A 244 -0.54 22.11 3.20
CA ARG A 244 0.71 22.34 2.47
C ARG A 244 1.03 23.84 2.40
N GLN A 245 0.08 24.66 1.95
CA GLN A 245 0.28 26.11 1.85
C GLN A 245 0.66 26.75 3.19
N GLN A 246 -0.02 26.35 4.28
CA GLN A 246 0.28 26.86 5.61
C GLN A 246 1.69 26.46 6.08
N LEU A 247 2.12 25.23 5.78
CA LEU A 247 3.46 24.73 6.13
C LEU A 247 4.55 25.46 5.33
N GLU A 248 4.33 25.67 4.01
CA GLU A 248 5.26 26.43 3.16
C GLU A 248 5.37 27.90 3.59
N ASP A 249 4.26 28.54 3.94
CA ASP A 249 4.23 29.91 4.45
C ASP A 249 4.96 30.03 5.80
N ALA A 250 4.83 29.03 6.66
CA ALA A 250 5.53 28.99 7.94
C ALA A 250 7.04 28.79 7.75
N GLU A 251 7.46 27.89 6.86
CA GLU A 251 8.86 27.70 6.50
C GLU A 251 9.46 29.00 5.92
N ALA A 252 8.74 29.69 5.02
CA ALA A 252 9.17 30.96 4.42
C ALA A 252 9.32 32.11 5.43
N THR A 253 8.55 32.09 6.52
CA THR A 253 8.63 33.07 7.62
C THR A 253 9.63 32.70 8.71
N GLY A 254 10.41 31.61 8.51
CA GLY A 254 11.40 31.13 9.47
C GLY A 254 10.81 30.46 10.72
N ARG A 255 9.52 30.19 10.74
CA ARG A 255 8.92 29.29 11.72
C ARG A 255 9.38 27.87 11.43
N ARG A 256 9.96 27.21 12.40
CA ARG A 256 10.26 25.78 12.28
C ARG A 256 8.97 25.00 12.43
N GLU A 257 8.40 24.58 11.33
CA GLU A 257 7.36 23.57 11.34
C GLU A 257 7.94 22.23 11.81
N LEU A 258 7.14 21.52 12.61
CA LEU A 258 7.54 20.20 13.04
C LEU A 258 7.38 19.23 11.84
N PRO A 259 8.38 18.41 11.53
CA PRO A 259 8.28 17.43 10.43
C PRO A 259 7.05 16.51 10.53
N GLY A 260 6.47 16.34 11.74
CA GLY A 260 5.24 15.58 11.95
C GLY A 260 4.00 16.18 11.31
N GLU A 261 3.95 17.50 11.07
CA GLU A 261 2.81 18.15 10.39
C GLU A 261 2.83 17.84 8.89
N TRP A 262 4.01 17.85 8.27
CA TRP A 262 4.20 17.37 6.90
C TRP A 262 3.82 15.88 6.75
N LEU A 263 4.14 15.04 7.74
CA LEU A 263 3.76 13.63 7.73
C LEU A 263 2.24 13.47 7.61
N GLY A 264 1.48 14.26 8.41
CA GLY A 264 0.02 14.29 8.33
C GLY A 264 -0.47 14.76 6.97
N ALA A 265 0.12 15.84 6.42
CA ALA A 265 -0.24 16.38 5.10
C ALA A 265 -0.01 15.35 3.97
N PHE A 266 1.08 14.59 4.00
CA PHE A 266 1.35 13.53 3.02
C PHE A 266 0.32 12.41 3.09
N ALA A 267 -0.03 11.96 4.30
CA ALA A 267 -1.03 10.90 4.47
C ALA A 267 -2.42 11.36 4.01
N LEU A 268 -2.83 12.58 4.35
CA LEU A 268 -4.07 13.20 3.87
C LEU A 268 -4.09 13.28 2.35
N ALA A 269 -3.00 13.76 1.72
CA ALA A 269 -2.90 13.93 0.28
C ALA A 269 -3.17 12.62 -0.48
N VAL A 270 -2.52 11.51 -0.07
CA VAL A 270 -2.74 10.21 -0.69
C VAL A 270 -4.18 9.73 -0.50
N ASN A 271 -4.75 9.91 0.70
CA ASN A 271 -6.10 9.41 0.95
C ASN A 271 -7.18 10.26 0.27
N GLU A 272 -7.00 11.55 0.16
CA GLU A 272 -7.89 12.44 -0.60
C GLU A 272 -7.82 12.12 -2.10
N GLU A 273 -6.63 11.81 -2.62
CA GLU A 273 -6.45 11.36 -4.00
C GLU A 273 -7.08 9.98 -4.21
N ASN A 274 -6.87 9.04 -3.28
CA ASN A 274 -7.55 7.76 -3.28
C ASN A 274 -9.08 7.91 -3.29
N ALA A 275 -9.62 8.71 -2.37
CA ALA A 275 -11.06 8.95 -2.25
C ALA A 275 -11.68 9.58 -3.51
N SER A 276 -10.88 10.30 -4.29
CA SER A 276 -11.27 10.88 -5.56
C SER A 276 -11.19 9.90 -6.74
N GLY A 277 -10.77 8.65 -6.50
CA GLY A 277 -10.59 7.66 -7.56
C GLY A 277 -9.32 7.90 -8.38
N GLY A 278 -8.35 8.64 -7.86
CA GLY A 278 -7.07 8.90 -8.53
C GLY A 278 -6.14 7.70 -8.56
N ARG A 279 -4.94 7.89 -9.11
CA ARG A 279 -3.89 6.86 -9.13
C ARG A 279 -3.29 6.69 -7.74
N VAL A 280 -3.23 5.47 -7.26
CA VAL A 280 -2.76 5.15 -5.93
C VAL A 280 -2.01 3.81 -5.94
N VAL A 281 -1.10 3.62 -4.99
CA VAL A 281 -0.51 2.31 -4.71
C VAL A 281 -1.27 1.68 -3.55
N THR A 282 -1.83 0.50 -3.77
CA THR A 282 -2.37 -0.35 -2.69
C THR A 282 -1.25 -0.69 -1.71
N ALA A 283 -1.39 -0.38 -0.40
CA ALA A 283 -0.30 -0.54 0.56
C ALA A 283 -0.79 -0.78 2.02
N PRO A 284 -1.15 -1.99 2.45
CA PRO A 284 -1.48 -3.17 1.66
C PRO A 284 -2.91 -3.10 1.08
N THR A 285 -3.70 -2.07 1.41
CA THR A 285 -5.03 -1.77 0.86
C THR A 285 -5.14 -0.32 0.44
N ASN A 286 -6.17 0.03 -0.34
CA ASN A 286 -6.41 1.43 -0.69
C ASN A 286 -6.89 2.25 0.51
N GLY A 287 -7.67 1.64 1.42
CA GLY A 287 -8.13 2.31 2.64
C GLY A 287 -7.00 2.78 3.56
N ALA A 288 -5.84 2.14 3.48
CA ALA A 288 -4.64 2.45 4.25
C ALA A 288 -3.48 3.00 3.39
N ALA A 289 -3.73 3.33 2.13
CA ALA A 289 -2.70 3.66 1.14
C ALA A 289 -1.86 4.90 1.48
N GLY A 290 -2.32 5.76 2.40
CA GLY A 290 -1.61 6.98 2.80
C GLY A 290 -0.46 6.75 3.78
N ILE A 291 -0.46 5.64 4.51
CA ILE A 291 0.45 5.45 5.65
C ILE A 291 1.89 5.24 5.18
N LEU A 292 2.13 4.20 4.38
CA LEU A 292 3.48 3.87 3.90
C LEU A 292 4.11 5.00 3.06
N PRO A 293 3.41 5.56 2.06
CA PRO A 293 3.98 6.66 1.28
C PRO A 293 4.32 7.89 2.13
N ALA A 294 3.46 8.24 3.11
CA ALA A 294 3.72 9.37 4.00
C ALA A 294 4.96 9.16 4.85
N VAL A 295 5.13 7.96 5.45
CA VAL A 295 6.30 7.65 6.28
C VAL A 295 7.57 7.56 5.42
N ALA A 296 7.49 7.00 4.21
CA ALA A 296 8.60 6.97 3.27
C ALA A 296 9.01 8.38 2.81
N MET A 297 8.04 9.24 2.48
CA MET A 297 8.28 10.65 2.12
C MET A 297 8.83 11.47 3.29
N TYR A 298 8.34 11.21 4.50
CA TYR A 298 8.87 11.80 5.73
C TYR A 298 10.37 11.46 5.90
N TRP A 299 10.74 10.18 5.73
CA TRP A 299 12.14 9.78 5.76
C TRP A 299 12.94 10.45 4.62
N TRP A 300 12.43 10.41 3.39
CA TRP A 300 13.05 10.99 2.21
C TRP A 300 13.37 12.48 2.36
N ARG A 301 12.41 13.26 2.86
CA ARG A 301 12.52 14.71 2.96
C ARG A 301 13.32 15.18 4.17
N PHE A 302 13.19 14.50 5.31
CA PHE A 302 13.67 15.02 6.59
C PHE A 302 14.80 14.21 7.22
N LEU A 303 14.96 12.94 6.90
CA LEU A 303 15.86 12.04 7.60
C LEU A 303 16.98 11.45 6.74
N ALA A 304 16.79 11.31 5.43
CA ALA A 304 17.72 10.61 4.55
C ALA A 304 19.14 11.20 4.56
N ASP A 305 19.25 12.52 4.61
CA ASP A 305 20.55 13.24 4.59
C ASP A 305 21.04 13.63 6.00
N SER A 306 20.32 13.24 7.05
CA SER A 306 20.67 13.60 8.44
C SER A 306 21.85 12.82 9.02
N GLY A 307 22.48 11.95 8.24
CA GLY A 307 23.53 11.01 8.71
C GLY A 307 22.98 9.87 9.58
N LEU A 308 21.66 9.80 9.72
CA LEU A 308 20.95 8.74 10.43
C LEU A 308 20.52 7.68 9.41
N GLY A 309 21.41 6.79 9.05
CA GLY A 309 21.04 5.49 8.49
C GLY A 309 21.01 5.30 6.97
N VAL A 310 22.05 5.31 6.23
CA VAL A 310 22.27 4.49 5.01
C VAL A 310 23.76 4.12 4.89
N GLY A 311 24.64 4.71 5.69
CA GLY A 311 26.09 4.54 5.58
C GLY A 311 26.75 3.61 6.60
N ASN A 312 26.04 3.14 7.61
CA ASN A 312 26.64 2.25 8.60
C ASN A 312 26.30 0.81 8.26
N ALA A 313 27.20 0.16 7.52
CA ALA A 313 27.24 -1.29 7.46
C ALA A 313 27.29 -1.82 8.90
N VAL A 314 26.24 -2.52 9.33
CA VAL A 314 26.31 -3.36 10.51
C VAL A 314 27.36 -4.43 10.18
N THR A 315 28.48 -4.42 10.91
CA THR A 315 29.46 -5.52 10.79
C THR A 315 28.76 -6.83 11.21
N PRO A 316 29.18 -7.98 10.69
CA PRO A 316 28.61 -9.28 11.03
C PRO A 316 28.58 -9.60 12.53
N HIS A 317 29.12 -8.76 13.38
CA HIS A 317 29.26 -8.93 14.84
C HIS A 317 28.52 -7.89 15.67
N GLY A 318 27.61 -7.07 15.06
CA GLY A 318 26.67 -6.23 15.84
C GLY A 318 27.28 -5.01 16.53
N GLU A 319 28.51 -4.62 16.22
CA GLU A 319 29.11 -3.41 16.78
C GLU A 319 28.66 -2.17 16.00
N LEU A 320 27.98 -1.25 16.70
CA LEU A 320 27.66 0.09 16.23
C LEU A 320 28.95 0.91 16.06
N VAL A 321 29.45 1.03 14.85
CA VAL A 321 30.53 1.97 14.54
C VAL A 321 29.92 3.34 14.24
N GLY A 322 29.96 4.22 15.22
CA GLY A 322 29.75 5.64 15.02
C GLY A 322 28.63 6.25 15.86
N SER A 323 29.00 7.26 16.61
CA SER A 323 28.22 8.06 17.57
C SER A 323 27.09 8.94 16.94
N ALA A 324 26.28 8.41 16.02
CA ALA A 324 25.22 9.16 15.36
C ALA A 324 24.03 9.51 16.29
N LEU A 325 23.83 8.79 17.38
CA LEU A 325 22.76 9.06 18.36
C LEU A 325 22.99 10.33 19.21
N LEU A 326 24.22 10.78 19.38
CA LEU A 326 24.54 12.00 20.12
C LEU A 326 24.34 13.28 19.29
N GLY A 327 24.32 13.20 17.97
CA GLY A 327 24.17 14.36 17.08
C GLY A 327 22.79 14.99 17.08
N PHE A 328 21.73 14.22 17.35
CA PHE A 328 20.34 14.73 17.30
C PHE A 328 19.97 15.56 18.53
N ALA A 329 20.40 15.14 19.72
CA ALA A 329 20.19 15.92 20.96
C ALA A 329 21.08 17.17 21.03
N ALA A 330 22.30 17.11 20.47
CA ALA A 330 23.25 18.24 20.51
C ALA A 330 22.92 19.36 19.50
N ARG A 331 22.33 19.04 18.35
CA ARG A 331 21.96 20.07 17.33
C ARG A 331 20.72 20.88 17.68
N GLN A 332 19.89 20.44 18.65
CA GLN A 332 18.78 21.24 19.16
C GLN A 332 19.21 22.34 20.13
N GLN A 333 20.46 22.32 20.63
CA GLN A 333 20.97 23.28 21.61
C GLN A 333 22.05 24.24 21.09
N LEU A 334 22.55 24.08 19.88
CA LEU A 334 23.60 24.96 19.31
C LEU A 334 23.03 25.76 18.13
N GLY A 335 23.04 27.08 18.32
CA GLY A 335 22.78 28.05 17.24
C GLY A 335 23.80 27.91 16.07
N PRO A 336 23.67 28.68 14.99
CA PRO A 336 24.43 28.52 13.78
C PRO A 336 25.94 28.69 14.05
N VAL A 337 26.71 27.61 13.93
CA VAL A 337 28.16 27.67 13.91
C VAL A 337 28.58 27.95 12.47
N VAL A 338 29.18 29.11 12.24
CA VAL A 338 29.88 29.45 11.00
C VAL A 338 31.09 28.54 10.89
N PRO A 339 31.34 27.83 9.79
CA PRO A 339 32.54 27.02 9.65
C PRO A 339 33.73 27.94 9.38
N ASP A 340 34.70 27.92 10.28
CA ASP A 340 36.03 28.43 10.02
C ASP A 340 36.75 27.46 9.06
N VAL A 341 37.17 28.03 7.94
CA VAL A 341 37.98 27.33 6.92
C VAL A 341 39.43 27.39 7.33
N ALA A 342 40.02 26.27 7.79
CA ALA A 342 41.47 26.11 7.77
C ALA A 342 41.84 24.63 7.65
N ALA A 343 42.39 24.33 6.50
CA ALA A 343 43.50 23.38 6.20
C ALA A 343 43.71 22.18 7.12
N ASP A 344 43.46 20.96 6.59
CA ASP A 344 44.58 20.02 6.40
C ASP A 344 44.12 18.86 5.48
N GLY A 345 44.78 18.78 4.33
CA GLY A 345 44.58 17.73 3.35
C GLY A 345 45.26 16.45 3.79
N ALA A 346 44.54 15.52 4.39
CA ALA A 346 44.96 14.12 4.55
C ALA A 346 43.84 13.25 5.14
N ALA A 347 42.79 12.98 4.43
CA ALA A 347 41.85 11.89 4.76
C ALA A 347 40.90 11.50 3.60
N LEU A 348 41.37 11.51 2.35
CA LEU A 348 40.60 11.05 1.19
C LEU A 348 41.08 9.71 0.58
N ASP A 349 41.99 9.02 1.26
CA ASP A 349 42.57 7.78 0.75
C ASP A 349 42.12 6.51 1.49
N ARG A 350 40.85 6.26 1.63
CA ARG A 350 40.31 4.90 1.92
C ARG A 350 38.80 4.80 1.59
N VAL A 351 38.45 4.94 0.33
CA VAL A 351 37.25 4.33 -0.19
C VAL A 351 37.67 3.12 -1.01
N ALA A 352 37.32 1.94 -0.54
CA ALA A 352 37.61 0.70 -1.24
C ALA A 352 36.99 0.72 -2.66
N PRO A 353 37.70 0.21 -3.68
CA PRO A 353 37.32 0.37 -5.08
C PRO A 353 36.27 -0.62 -5.61
N ASP A 354 35.45 -1.22 -4.77
CA ASP A 354 34.49 -2.24 -5.20
C ASP A 354 33.04 -1.95 -4.76
N VAL A 355 32.51 -0.78 -5.14
CA VAL A 355 31.06 -0.56 -5.15
C VAL A 355 30.63 -0.34 -6.59
N ALA A 356 30.31 -1.42 -7.30
CA ALA A 356 29.64 -1.35 -8.57
C ALA A 356 28.23 -0.79 -8.34
N LEU A 357 28.02 0.46 -8.72
CA LEU A 357 26.70 1.05 -8.86
C LEU A 357 26.12 0.57 -10.19
N ASP A 358 25.11 -0.29 -10.15
CA ASP A 358 24.20 -0.67 -11.27
C ASP A 358 24.87 -0.83 -12.65
N GLY A 359 25.97 -1.60 -12.74
CA GLY A 359 26.59 -1.93 -14.02
C GLY A 359 27.25 -0.78 -14.80
N VAL A 360 27.28 0.43 -14.26
CA VAL A 360 27.97 1.59 -14.85
C VAL A 360 29.35 1.69 -14.22
N ARG A 361 30.41 1.44 -14.99
CA ARG A 361 31.77 1.84 -14.64
C ARG A 361 31.78 3.36 -14.53
N LEU A 362 31.98 3.85 -13.32
CA LEU A 362 32.17 5.26 -13.07
C LEU A 362 33.59 5.63 -13.53
N ASP A 363 33.71 6.22 -14.72
CA ASP A 363 34.92 6.99 -15.06
C ASP A 363 35.03 8.15 -14.08
N GLU A 364 36.26 8.54 -13.73
CA GLU A 364 36.65 9.55 -12.72
C GLU A 364 36.06 10.99 -12.89
N ALA A 365 34.96 11.14 -13.60
CA ALA A 365 34.24 12.40 -13.68
C ALA A 365 33.48 12.65 -12.37
N VAL A 366 33.70 13.81 -11.79
CA VAL A 366 33.03 14.37 -10.60
C VAL A 366 31.59 13.89 -10.50
N LEU A 367 31.33 12.92 -9.62
CA LEU A 367 29.97 12.50 -9.31
C LEU A 367 29.23 13.71 -8.78
N ASP A 368 28.17 14.10 -9.45
CA ASP A 368 27.26 15.12 -8.95
C ASP A 368 26.74 14.66 -7.58
N GLU A 369 27.09 15.38 -6.52
CA GLU A 369 26.69 15.04 -5.13
C GLU A 369 25.18 14.86 -5.01
N ALA A 370 24.40 15.61 -5.80
CA ALA A 370 22.95 15.48 -5.84
C ALA A 370 22.51 14.11 -6.42
N ALA A 371 23.18 13.62 -7.47
CA ALA A 371 22.89 12.31 -8.05
C ALA A 371 23.24 11.17 -7.09
N VAL A 372 24.34 11.29 -6.34
CA VAL A 372 24.73 10.33 -5.30
C VAL A 372 23.72 10.33 -4.16
N ALA A 373 23.28 11.50 -3.71
CA ALA A 373 22.28 11.65 -2.65
C ALA A 373 20.94 11.00 -3.08
N GLU A 374 20.51 11.26 -4.31
CA GLU A 374 19.30 10.67 -4.88
C GLU A 374 19.39 9.14 -4.95
N ALA A 375 20.51 8.59 -5.45
CA ALA A 375 20.74 7.15 -5.53
C ALA A 375 20.73 6.50 -4.12
N ASN A 376 21.27 7.18 -3.11
CA ASN A 376 21.24 6.73 -1.73
C ASN A 376 19.82 6.71 -1.17
N ARG A 377 19.05 7.75 -1.43
CA ARG A 377 17.63 7.82 -1.02
C ARG A 377 16.83 6.72 -1.67
N ARG A 378 17.00 6.45 -2.98
CA ARG A 378 16.32 5.34 -3.68
C ARG A 378 16.68 3.99 -3.09
N ARG A 379 17.95 3.74 -2.77
CA ARG A 379 18.36 2.51 -2.04
C ARG A 379 17.65 2.38 -0.70
N GLY A 380 17.53 3.47 0.05
CA GLY A 380 16.77 3.50 1.29
C GLY A 380 15.30 3.15 1.09
N ILE A 381 14.65 3.73 0.09
CA ILE A 381 13.24 3.41 -0.23
C ILE A 381 13.07 1.94 -0.62
N ARG A 382 13.95 1.38 -1.45
CA ARG A 382 13.91 -0.06 -1.79
C ARG A 382 14.03 -0.92 -0.54
N ARG A 383 14.93 -0.57 0.39
CA ARG A 383 15.06 -1.22 1.70
C ARG A 383 13.79 -1.10 2.54
N PHE A 384 13.19 0.09 2.58
CA PHE A 384 11.91 0.35 3.26
C PHE A 384 10.80 -0.57 2.71
N LEU A 385 10.60 -0.58 1.40
CA LEU A 385 9.55 -1.36 0.74
C LEU A 385 9.75 -2.87 0.91
N LEU A 386 10.98 -3.38 0.79
CA LEU A 386 11.29 -4.80 0.99
C LEU A 386 11.04 -5.24 2.44
N THR A 387 11.45 -4.42 3.43
CA THR A 387 11.14 -4.69 4.85
C THR A 387 9.63 -4.71 5.08
N ALA A 388 8.93 -3.70 4.57
CA ALA A 388 7.48 -3.62 4.65
C ALA A 388 6.79 -4.82 3.98
N THR A 389 7.34 -5.32 2.87
CA THR A 389 6.83 -6.53 2.18
C THR A 389 6.91 -7.77 3.07
N ALA A 390 8.05 -8.04 3.69
CA ALA A 390 8.21 -9.19 4.57
C ALA A 390 7.21 -9.16 5.74
N LEU A 391 7.07 -7.99 6.39
CA LEU A 391 6.11 -7.81 7.48
C LEU A 391 4.65 -7.93 7.01
N GLY A 392 4.30 -7.28 5.89
CA GLY A 392 2.96 -7.33 5.31
C GLY A 392 2.54 -8.74 4.90
N SER A 393 3.50 -9.57 4.49
CA SER A 393 3.28 -10.97 4.17
C SER A 393 2.79 -11.76 5.37
N LEU A 394 3.34 -11.52 6.58
CA LEU A 394 2.94 -12.17 7.82
C LEU A 394 1.48 -11.86 8.18
N PHE A 395 1.07 -10.58 8.09
CA PHE A 395 -0.31 -10.17 8.34
C PHE A 395 -1.29 -10.80 7.36
N LYS A 396 -0.93 -10.81 6.07
CA LYS A 396 -1.78 -11.39 5.02
C LYS A 396 -1.96 -12.89 5.17
N ALA A 397 -0.89 -13.62 5.52
CA ALA A 397 -0.90 -15.07 5.62
C ALA A 397 -1.57 -15.57 6.92
N ASN A 398 -1.29 -14.92 8.06
CA ASN A 398 -1.66 -15.42 9.38
C ASN A 398 -2.90 -14.75 9.97
N ALA A 399 -3.37 -13.64 9.39
CA ALA A 399 -4.59 -12.97 9.81
C ALA A 399 -5.42 -12.56 8.60
N SER A 400 -5.50 -11.27 8.29
CA SER A 400 -6.12 -10.72 7.08
C SER A 400 -5.64 -9.29 6.88
N ILE A 401 -5.60 -8.85 5.63
CA ILE A 401 -5.42 -7.42 5.28
C ILE A 401 -6.73 -6.81 4.75
N SER A 402 -7.87 -7.48 4.89
CA SER A 402 -9.18 -7.04 4.39
C SER A 402 -10.01 -6.40 5.49
N GLY A 403 -10.50 -5.18 5.27
CA GLY A 403 -11.43 -4.50 6.18
C GLY A 403 -12.76 -5.24 6.34
N ALA A 404 -13.22 -5.93 5.29
CA ALA A 404 -14.42 -6.75 5.31
C ALA A 404 -14.29 -8.01 6.19
N GLU A 405 -13.06 -8.50 6.42
CA GLU A 405 -12.79 -9.66 7.27
C GLU A 405 -12.36 -9.24 8.68
N GLY A 406 -11.39 -8.33 8.79
CA GLY A 406 -10.74 -7.99 10.04
C GLY A 406 -11.03 -6.59 10.59
N GLY A 407 -11.82 -5.75 9.91
CA GLY A 407 -11.96 -4.35 10.27
C GLY A 407 -10.75 -3.50 9.86
N CYS A 408 -10.70 -2.23 10.27
CA CYS A 408 -9.57 -1.34 9.97
C CYS A 408 -8.25 -1.75 10.68
N GLN A 409 -8.28 -2.57 11.71
CA GLN A 409 -7.05 -3.16 12.25
C GLN A 409 -6.28 -3.95 11.17
N ALA A 410 -7.02 -4.64 10.27
CA ALA A 410 -6.44 -5.39 9.17
C ALA A 410 -5.82 -4.50 8.08
N GLU A 411 -6.35 -3.34 7.85
CA GLU A 411 -5.87 -2.39 6.84
C GLU A 411 -4.86 -1.39 7.42
N VAL A 412 -5.36 -0.52 8.30
CA VAL A 412 -4.59 0.58 8.90
C VAL A 412 -3.53 0.06 9.86
N GLY A 413 -3.86 -0.97 10.68
CA GLY A 413 -2.92 -1.58 11.61
C GLY A 413 -1.76 -2.26 10.89
N SER A 414 -2.05 -3.09 9.87
CA SER A 414 -1.01 -3.74 9.06
C SER A 414 -0.13 -2.71 8.34
N ALA A 415 -0.73 -1.68 7.71
CA ALA A 415 0.03 -0.62 7.05
C ALA A 415 0.92 0.16 8.02
N CYS A 416 0.42 0.46 9.23
CA CYS A 416 1.18 1.13 10.28
C CYS A 416 2.39 0.28 10.71
N ALA A 417 2.20 -1.00 10.96
CA ALA A 417 3.27 -1.94 11.33
C ALA A 417 4.33 -2.08 10.22
N MET A 418 3.88 -2.22 8.97
CA MET A 418 4.76 -2.26 7.79
C MET A 418 5.60 -0.98 7.68
N ALA A 419 4.97 0.19 7.87
CA ALA A 419 5.64 1.49 7.80
C ALA A 419 6.62 1.70 8.96
N ALA A 420 6.25 1.29 10.18
CA ALA A 420 7.12 1.35 11.34
C ALA A 420 8.39 0.50 11.17
N GLY A 421 8.22 -0.75 10.73
CA GLY A 421 9.34 -1.63 10.43
C GLY A 421 10.22 -1.12 9.28
N GLY A 422 9.60 -0.65 8.19
CA GLY A 422 10.31 -0.04 7.06
C GLY A 422 11.14 1.18 7.47
N LEU A 423 10.56 2.09 8.29
CA LEU A 423 11.28 3.25 8.82
C LEU A 423 12.43 2.84 9.74
N THR A 424 12.19 1.88 10.63
CA THR A 424 13.23 1.34 11.53
C THR A 424 14.40 0.77 10.73
N ALA A 425 14.12 0.05 9.65
CA ALA A 425 15.14 -0.52 8.77
C ALA A 425 16.02 0.56 8.11
N VAL A 426 15.40 1.61 7.55
CA VAL A 426 16.18 2.69 6.87
C VAL A 426 16.89 3.62 7.85
N MET A 427 16.48 3.61 9.11
CA MET A 427 17.18 4.31 10.19
C MET A 427 18.29 3.47 10.85
N GLY A 428 18.61 2.27 10.31
CA GLY A 428 19.70 1.43 10.76
C GLY A 428 19.38 0.50 11.93
N GLY A 429 18.10 0.27 12.21
CA GLY A 429 17.68 -0.67 13.23
C GLY A 429 18.02 -2.13 12.91
N THR A 430 18.25 -2.93 13.95
CA THR A 430 18.44 -4.38 13.87
C THR A 430 17.13 -5.08 13.48
N ASN A 431 17.21 -6.33 13.03
CA ASN A 431 16.03 -7.14 12.70
C ASN A 431 15.05 -7.23 13.89
N ARG A 432 15.55 -7.36 15.11
CA ARG A 432 14.72 -7.40 16.34
C ARG A 432 14.05 -6.05 16.64
N GLN A 433 14.75 -4.93 16.40
CA GLN A 433 14.15 -3.61 16.53
C GLN A 433 13.08 -3.36 15.44
N ILE A 434 13.28 -3.89 14.23
CA ILE A 434 12.30 -3.81 13.13
C ILE A 434 11.02 -4.57 13.51
N GLU A 435 11.16 -5.78 14.02
CA GLU A 435 10.03 -6.61 14.46
C GLU A 435 9.31 -5.95 15.64
N ASN A 436 10.05 -5.44 16.64
CA ASN A 436 9.46 -4.72 17.77
C ASN A 436 8.72 -3.43 17.33
N ALA A 437 9.25 -2.68 16.35
CA ALA A 437 8.54 -1.51 15.83
C ALA A 437 7.21 -1.89 15.17
N ALA A 438 7.20 -3.00 14.43
CA ALA A 438 5.97 -3.50 13.79
C ALA A 438 4.96 -4.01 14.84
N GLU A 439 5.43 -4.68 15.88
CA GLU A 439 4.63 -5.14 17.01
C GLU A 439 3.95 -3.95 17.72
N ILE A 440 4.74 -2.94 18.19
CA ILE A 440 4.22 -1.75 18.85
C ILE A 440 3.17 -1.05 17.97
N ALA A 441 3.45 -0.91 16.68
CA ALA A 441 2.53 -0.25 15.76
C ALA A 441 1.22 -1.01 15.61
N MET A 442 1.25 -2.35 15.52
CA MET A 442 0.06 -3.16 15.34
C MET A 442 -0.77 -3.28 16.62
N GLU A 443 -0.15 -3.48 17.80
CA GLU A 443 -0.89 -3.61 19.05
C GLU A 443 -1.79 -2.40 19.33
N HIS A 444 -1.36 -1.20 18.95
CA HIS A 444 -2.12 0.05 19.13
C HIS A 444 -3.28 0.21 18.13
N HIS A 445 -3.44 -0.70 17.20
CA HIS A 445 -4.54 -0.74 16.22
C HIS A 445 -5.49 -1.92 16.42
N LEU A 446 -5.24 -2.79 17.41
CA LEU A 446 -6.12 -3.92 17.71
C LEU A 446 -7.54 -3.44 18.06
N GLY A 447 -8.55 -4.09 17.49
CA GLY A 447 -9.95 -3.76 17.69
C GLY A 447 -10.49 -2.60 16.86
N LEU A 448 -9.69 -1.99 15.98
CA LEU A 448 -10.13 -0.87 15.14
C LEU A 448 -11.17 -1.35 14.10
N THR A 449 -12.39 -0.80 14.21
CA THR A 449 -13.53 -1.13 13.36
C THR A 449 -13.42 -0.49 11.97
N CYS A 450 -14.10 -1.07 10.97
CA CYS A 450 -14.27 -0.48 9.63
C CYS A 450 -15.73 -0.06 9.44
N ASP A 451 -16.02 1.19 9.78
CA ASP A 451 -17.35 1.78 9.86
C ASP A 451 -17.42 3.15 9.15
N PRO A 452 -17.03 3.24 7.86
CA PRO A 452 -16.94 4.51 7.15
C PRO A 452 -18.33 5.14 6.96
N VAL A 453 -18.39 6.47 7.18
CA VAL A 453 -19.62 7.24 7.01
C VAL A 453 -20.09 7.20 5.55
N GLY A 454 -21.37 6.92 5.34
CA GLY A 454 -21.94 6.77 4.00
C GLY A 454 -21.33 5.63 3.16
N GLY A 455 -20.57 4.72 3.78
CA GLY A 455 -19.84 3.67 3.07
C GLY A 455 -18.70 4.16 2.18
N LEU A 456 -18.23 5.40 2.39
CA LEU A 456 -17.19 6.03 1.56
C LEU A 456 -15.82 5.95 2.26
N VAL A 457 -14.74 5.67 1.51
CA VAL A 457 -13.36 5.67 2.02
C VAL A 457 -12.89 7.13 2.21
N GLN A 458 -13.61 7.87 3.05
CA GLN A 458 -13.38 9.29 3.34
C GLN A 458 -13.27 9.52 4.85
N ILE A 459 -14.38 9.48 5.58
CA ILE A 459 -14.43 9.68 7.02
C ILE A 459 -14.81 8.36 7.70
N PRO A 460 -13.99 7.87 8.67
CA PRO A 460 -12.77 8.47 9.24
C PRO A 460 -11.45 8.03 8.56
N CYS A 461 -11.49 7.39 7.40
CA CYS A 461 -10.33 6.75 6.77
C CYS A 461 -9.16 7.73 6.55
N ILE A 462 -9.46 8.95 6.08
CA ILE A 462 -8.45 9.98 5.79
C ILE A 462 -7.68 10.35 7.06
N GLU A 463 -8.39 10.62 8.16
CA GLU A 463 -7.78 10.96 9.44
C GLU A 463 -7.03 9.76 10.06
N ARG A 464 -7.59 8.56 9.96
CA ARG A 464 -6.94 7.33 10.47
C ARG A 464 -5.58 7.10 9.84
N ASN A 465 -5.42 7.40 8.54
CA ASN A 465 -4.11 7.28 7.89
C ASN A 465 -3.09 8.27 8.44
N ALA A 466 -3.47 9.53 8.65
CA ALA A 466 -2.57 10.54 9.22
C ALA A 466 -2.13 10.18 10.66
N ILE A 467 -3.07 9.71 11.48
CA ILE A 467 -2.77 9.27 12.85
C ILE A 467 -1.88 8.02 12.84
N ALA A 468 -2.19 7.04 11.99
CA ALA A 468 -1.39 5.82 11.89
C ALA A 468 0.02 6.07 11.37
N ALA A 469 0.20 7.00 10.42
CA ALA A 469 1.54 7.42 9.98
C ALA A 469 2.35 8.00 11.15
N SER A 470 1.72 8.80 12.02
CA SER A 470 2.36 9.34 13.23
C SER A 470 2.67 8.24 14.26
N THR A 471 1.79 7.25 14.40
CA THR A 471 2.01 6.07 15.25
C THR A 471 3.19 5.26 14.72
N ALA A 472 3.30 5.03 13.41
CA ALA A 472 4.42 4.31 12.80
C ALA A 472 5.78 4.98 13.11
N VAL A 473 5.86 6.31 12.98
CA VAL A 473 7.08 7.07 13.31
C VAL A 473 7.39 6.97 14.81
N THR A 474 6.37 7.01 15.66
CA THR A 474 6.55 6.89 17.12
C THR A 474 7.04 5.49 17.49
N ALA A 475 6.43 4.44 16.94
CA ALA A 475 6.81 3.05 17.17
C ALA A 475 8.27 2.78 16.73
N ALA A 476 8.64 3.24 15.52
CA ALA A 476 10.02 3.15 15.04
C ALA A 476 11.02 3.82 15.99
N ARG A 477 10.72 5.02 16.50
CA ARG A 477 11.57 5.76 17.43
C ARG A 477 11.70 5.07 18.79
N LEU A 478 10.62 4.45 19.29
CA LEU A 478 10.65 3.68 20.53
C LEU A 478 11.54 2.44 20.38
N ALA A 479 11.30 1.65 19.33
CA ALA A 479 12.07 0.43 19.07
C ALA A 479 13.56 0.70 18.87
N LEU A 480 13.93 1.77 18.14
CA LEU A 480 15.32 2.18 17.91
C LEU A 480 16.08 2.59 19.18
N ARG A 481 15.38 2.94 20.26
CA ARG A 481 16.00 3.27 21.56
C ARG A 481 16.18 2.07 22.47
N GLY A 482 15.50 0.96 22.16
CA GLY A 482 15.65 -0.32 22.85
C GLY A 482 16.76 -1.17 22.22
N ASP A 483 17.04 -2.31 22.81
CA ASP A 483 17.98 -3.33 22.31
C ASP A 483 17.30 -4.35 21.40
N GLY A 484 15.99 -4.20 21.13
CA GLY A 484 15.15 -5.12 20.38
C GLY A 484 14.53 -6.25 21.22
N SER A 485 14.81 -6.29 22.54
CA SER A 485 14.10 -7.20 23.44
C SER A 485 12.75 -6.59 23.86
N HIS A 486 11.69 -7.39 23.81
CA HIS A 486 10.33 -6.98 24.19
C HIS A 486 9.50 -8.17 24.67
N TYR A 487 8.40 -7.91 25.35
CA TYR A 487 7.62 -8.94 26.02
C TYR A 487 6.59 -9.59 25.08
N VAL A 488 5.94 -8.81 24.23
CA VAL A 488 4.91 -9.25 23.30
C VAL A 488 5.56 -9.43 21.93
N SER A 489 5.50 -10.63 21.35
CA SER A 489 6.03 -10.87 19.99
C SER A 489 5.05 -10.38 18.91
N LEU A 490 5.57 -10.05 17.74
CA LEU A 490 4.74 -9.72 16.58
C LEU A 490 3.76 -10.85 16.23
N ASP A 491 4.18 -12.12 16.36
CA ASP A 491 3.32 -13.27 16.12
C ASP A 491 2.14 -13.33 17.08
N ALA A 492 2.33 -12.99 18.36
CA ALA A 492 1.26 -12.89 19.34
C ALA A 492 0.25 -11.79 18.99
N VAL A 493 0.73 -10.66 18.48
CA VAL A 493 -0.14 -9.54 18.05
C VAL A 493 -0.90 -9.91 16.77
N VAL A 494 -0.26 -10.58 15.81
CA VAL A 494 -0.91 -11.07 14.57
C VAL A 494 -2.03 -12.06 14.90
N GLU A 495 -1.78 -13.01 15.81
CA GLU A 495 -2.82 -13.95 16.25
C GLU A 495 -3.96 -13.23 17.01
N THR A 496 -3.63 -12.26 17.88
CA THR A 496 -4.65 -11.44 18.55
C THR A 496 -5.49 -10.66 17.55
N MET A 497 -4.87 -10.08 16.53
CA MET A 497 -5.56 -9.41 15.42
C MET A 497 -6.52 -10.36 14.70
N ARG A 498 -6.08 -11.60 14.41
CA ARG A 498 -6.92 -12.62 13.77
C ARG A 498 -8.14 -12.96 14.63
N GLN A 499 -7.94 -13.22 15.92
CA GLN A 499 -9.02 -13.55 16.87
C GLN A 499 -9.99 -12.37 17.02
N THR A 500 -9.49 -11.18 17.28
CA THR A 500 -10.30 -9.96 17.38
C THR A 500 -11.09 -9.72 16.09
N GLY A 501 -10.47 -9.99 14.93
CA GLY A 501 -11.14 -9.93 13.65
C GLY A 501 -12.32 -10.91 13.55
N ILE A 502 -12.18 -12.14 14.02
CA ILE A 502 -13.26 -13.14 14.06
C ILE A 502 -14.38 -12.69 14.99
N ASP A 503 -14.05 -12.20 16.19
CA ASP A 503 -15.00 -11.81 17.22
C ASP A 503 -15.72 -10.49 16.90
N MET A 504 -15.14 -9.65 16.06
CA MET A 504 -15.74 -8.40 15.63
C MET A 504 -17.06 -8.64 14.92
N SER A 505 -18.13 -8.00 15.39
CA SER A 505 -19.44 -8.09 14.74
C SER A 505 -19.37 -7.60 13.28
N THR A 506 -20.07 -8.30 12.38
CA THR A 506 -20.11 -7.98 10.95
C THR A 506 -20.55 -6.56 10.63
N LYS A 507 -21.36 -5.93 11.50
CA LYS A 507 -21.78 -4.53 11.36
C LYS A 507 -20.63 -3.51 11.46
N TYR A 508 -19.45 -3.94 11.93
CA TYR A 508 -18.23 -3.14 12.03
C TYR A 508 -17.16 -3.51 11.00
N LYS A 509 -17.52 -4.27 9.96
CA LYS A 509 -16.61 -4.81 8.95
C LYS A 509 -17.00 -4.35 7.54
N GLU A 510 -16.83 -3.06 7.25
CA GLU A 510 -17.06 -2.48 5.92
C GLU A 510 -18.51 -2.68 5.38
N THR A 511 -19.50 -2.74 6.29
CA THR A 511 -20.92 -2.92 5.93
C THR A 511 -21.74 -1.65 6.05
N SER A 512 -21.21 -0.62 6.74
CA SER A 512 -21.94 0.62 7.09
C SER A 512 -23.23 0.38 7.91
N GLU A 513 -23.33 -0.76 8.59
CA GLU A 513 -24.49 -1.15 9.42
C GLU A 513 -24.31 -0.81 10.91
N GLY A 514 -23.19 -0.19 11.30
CA GLY A 514 -22.87 0.13 12.69
C GLY A 514 -21.82 1.22 12.82
N GLY A 515 -21.47 1.57 14.06
CA GLY A 515 -20.42 2.51 14.39
C GLY A 515 -20.70 3.93 13.89
N LEU A 516 -19.66 4.60 13.37
CA LEU A 516 -19.79 5.97 12.84
C LEU A 516 -20.78 6.05 11.67
N ALA A 517 -20.85 5.00 10.86
CA ALA A 517 -21.72 4.96 9.69
C ALA A 517 -23.21 5.19 10.01
N VAL A 518 -23.68 4.80 11.22
CA VAL A 518 -25.09 4.94 11.64
C VAL A 518 -25.30 6.01 12.72
N ASN A 519 -24.22 6.47 13.37
CA ASN A 519 -24.28 7.47 14.45
C ASN A 519 -24.03 8.90 13.95
N VAL A 520 -23.50 9.07 12.76
CA VAL A 520 -23.41 10.38 12.11
C VAL A 520 -24.73 10.64 11.42
N ILE A 521 -25.51 11.57 11.99
CA ILE A 521 -26.80 11.98 11.43
C ILE A 521 -26.51 12.90 10.24
N GLU A 522 -26.88 12.47 9.05
CA GLU A 522 -26.90 13.35 7.89
C GLU A 522 -28.08 14.32 8.07
N CYS A 523 -27.78 15.61 8.27
CA CYS A 523 -28.80 16.68 8.28
C CYS A 523 -29.08 17.16 6.87
#